data_5343c24ebf2931effb14af605fbcc8bd
#
_entry.id   5343c24ebf2931effb14af605fbcc8bd
#
_cell.length_a   1.000
_cell.length_b   1.000
_cell.length_c   1.000
_cell.angle_alpha   90.00
_cell.angle_beta   90.00
_cell.angle_gamma   90.00
#
_symmetry.space_group_name_H-M   'P 1'
#
loop_
_entity.id
_entity.type
_entity.pdbx_description
1 polymer ?
#
loop_
_entity_poly.entity_id
_entity_poly.type
_entity_poly.pdbx_seq_one_letter_code
_entity_poly.pdbx_strand_id
1 'polypeptide(L)'
;MAGRLFTSESVTEGHPDKIADQISDTILDALLADDPRSRVAVETLVTTGLVVVAGEVTTTAYAPIAELVRRKVLDIGYDSSLKGFDGWSCGVQVAIGGQSVDIAQGVDDAYEERHNHSMDPLDRQGAGDQGLMFGYACDDTPELMPLPITVAHRLAQRLSEVRHNGTMSYLRPDGKTQVTIEYDDDNRPVRIDTVVVSTQHAADIHLDQMLTPDIRKHVVDHVLAQFDIPSDGYRLLVNPTGRFEIGGPMGDAGLTGRKIIIDTYGGMSRHGGGAFSGKDPSKVDRSAAYAMRWVAKNVVAAGLARRCEVQVAYAIGKAHPVGFYVDCFGTETVPVDTIQKAVLEVFDLRPAAIIRDLDLLRPIYAETAAYGHFGRELPNFTWERTDRVDLLKKAAGV
;
A
#
# COMPACT_ATOMS: atom_id res chain seq x y z
N MET A 1 26.02 15.96 -17.61
CA MET A 1 24.62 16.18 -18.06
C MET A 1 23.78 16.38 -16.82
N ALA A 2 22.70 17.15 -16.86
CA ALA A 2 21.80 17.22 -15.70
C ALA A 2 21.19 15.84 -15.49
N GLY A 3 21.24 15.30 -14.26
CA GLY A 3 20.66 14.01 -13.93
C GLY A 3 19.14 14.03 -14.11
N ARG A 4 18.54 12.84 -14.21
CA ARG A 4 17.08 12.70 -14.33
C ARG A 4 16.45 12.82 -12.95
N LEU A 5 15.46 13.69 -12.81
CA LEU A 5 14.72 13.85 -11.56
C LEU A 5 13.49 12.93 -11.54
N PHE A 6 13.33 12.16 -10.47
CA PHE A 6 12.14 11.35 -10.22
C PHE A 6 11.54 11.70 -8.86
N THR A 7 10.22 11.83 -8.82
CA THR A 7 9.50 12.29 -7.64
C THR A 7 8.44 11.28 -7.21
N SER A 8 8.40 11.00 -5.91
CA SER A 8 7.29 10.28 -5.27
C SER A 8 6.72 11.09 -4.12
N GLU A 9 5.47 10.82 -3.78
CA GLU A 9 4.79 11.44 -2.62
C GLU A 9 4.23 10.38 -1.67
N SER A 10 4.00 10.77 -0.43
CA SER A 10 3.27 10.00 0.57
C SER A 10 2.39 10.91 1.40
N VAL A 11 1.50 10.31 2.17
CA VAL A 11 0.57 11.02 3.05
C VAL A 11 0.58 10.39 4.44
N THR A 12 0.22 11.19 5.45
CA THR A 12 0.06 10.70 6.82
C THR A 12 -1.21 9.87 6.97
N GLU A 13 -1.31 9.16 8.09
CA GLU A 13 -2.52 8.41 8.49
C GLU A 13 -3.77 9.27 8.59
N GLY A 14 -3.61 10.58 8.85
CA GLY A 14 -4.71 11.54 8.98
C GLY A 14 -5.15 12.22 7.68
N HIS A 15 -4.54 11.88 6.55
CA HIS A 15 -5.04 12.32 5.24
C HIS A 15 -6.42 11.70 4.98
N PRO A 16 -7.42 12.45 4.44
CA PRO A 16 -8.79 11.95 4.28
C PRO A 16 -8.91 10.60 3.57
N ASP A 17 -8.21 10.41 2.45
CA ASP A 17 -8.23 9.12 1.74
C ASP A 17 -7.63 7.99 2.59
N LYS A 18 -6.59 8.27 3.39
CA LYS A 18 -5.99 7.24 4.26
C LYS A 18 -6.81 6.97 5.52
N ILE A 19 -7.61 7.91 6.00
CA ILE A 19 -8.63 7.63 7.01
C ILE A 19 -9.64 6.62 6.45
N ALA A 20 -10.11 6.83 5.21
CA ALA A 20 -11.05 5.94 4.55
C ALA A 20 -10.47 4.52 4.37
N ASP A 21 -9.22 4.40 3.90
CA ASP A 21 -8.51 3.12 3.76
C ASP A 21 -8.38 2.39 5.11
N GLN A 22 -7.96 3.11 6.16
CA GLN A 22 -7.79 2.52 7.49
C GLN A 22 -9.12 2.06 8.10
N ILE A 23 -10.22 2.79 7.89
CA ILE A 23 -11.55 2.38 8.33
C ILE A 23 -11.96 1.09 7.61
N SER A 24 -11.84 1.05 6.30
CA SER A 24 -12.22 -0.11 5.48
C SER A 24 -11.43 -1.36 5.88
N ASP A 25 -10.12 -1.25 6.10
CA ASP A 25 -9.29 -2.38 6.53
C ASP A 25 -9.50 -2.76 8.01
N THR A 26 -9.86 -1.81 8.88
CA THR A 26 -10.25 -2.12 10.27
C THR A 26 -11.53 -2.96 10.31
N ILE A 27 -12.50 -2.67 9.45
CA ILE A 27 -13.73 -3.45 9.32
C ILE A 27 -13.42 -4.85 8.78
N LEU A 28 -12.58 -4.93 7.73
CA LEU A 28 -12.12 -6.20 7.17
C LEU A 28 -11.48 -7.09 8.24
N ASP A 29 -10.52 -6.54 9.00
CA ASP A 29 -9.82 -7.29 10.04
C ASP A 29 -10.76 -7.78 11.16
N ALA A 30 -11.72 -6.95 11.55
CA ALA A 30 -12.72 -7.34 12.56
C ALA A 30 -13.58 -8.53 12.10
N LEU A 31 -13.91 -8.57 10.80
CA LEU A 31 -14.68 -9.69 10.23
C LEU A 31 -13.83 -10.95 10.08
N LEU A 32 -12.58 -10.82 9.61
CA LEU A 32 -11.66 -11.95 9.42
C LEU A 32 -11.22 -12.58 10.75
N ALA A 33 -11.19 -11.82 11.84
CA ALA A 33 -10.85 -12.33 13.16
C ALA A 33 -11.82 -13.41 13.65
N ASP A 34 -13.11 -13.26 13.36
CA ASP A 34 -14.16 -14.18 13.78
C ASP A 34 -14.55 -15.17 12.67
N ASP A 35 -14.45 -14.76 11.40
CA ASP A 35 -14.71 -15.60 10.23
C ASP A 35 -13.64 -15.40 9.16
N PRO A 36 -12.56 -16.21 9.15
CA PRO A 36 -11.48 -16.11 8.17
C PRO A 36 -11.92 -16.29 6.71
N ARG A 37 -13.13 -16.79 6.47
CA ARG A 37 -13.70 -16.97 5.13
C ARG A 37 -14.64 -15.84 4.71
N SER A 38 -14.70 -14.76 5.47
CA SER A 38 -15.51 -13.59 5.13
C SER A 38 -15.18 -13.08 3.73
N ARG A 39 -16.22 -12.82 2.94
CA ARG A 39 -16.12 -12.11 1.65
C ARG A 39 -16.46 -10.66 1.91
N VAL A 40 -15.51 -9.77 1.67
CA VAL A 40 -15.61 -8.36 2.05
C VAL A 40 -15.17 -7.50 0.88
N ALA A 41 -16.03 -6.54 0.54
CA ALA A 41 -15.73 -5.42 -0.34
C ALA A 41 -16.35 -4.18 0.29
N VAL A 42 -15.60 -3.48 1.15
CA VAL A 42 -16.08 -2.33 1.92
C VAL A 42 -15.32 -1.09 1.51
N GLU A 43 -16.06 -0.07 1.11
CA GLU A 43 -15.56 1.25 0.76
C GLU A 43 -16.06 2.28 1.76
N THR A 44 -15.21 3.25 2.05
CA THR A 44 -15.52 4.31 3.01
C THR A 44 -15.36 5.68 2.33
N LEU A 45 -16.32 6.55 2.57
CA LEU A 45 -16.23 7.98 2.27
C LEU A 45 -16.17 8.73 3.59
N VAL A 46 -15.25 9.68 3.70
CA VAL A 46 -15.17 10.63 4.82
C VAL A 46 -15.29 12.05 4.31
N THR A 47 -16.04 12.87 5.01
CA THR A 47 -16.19 14.30 4.74
C THR A 47 -16.47 15.05 6.04
N THR A 48 -16.73 16.36 5.99
CA THR A 48 -16.99 17.17 7.18
C THR A 48 -18.07 16.53 8.08
N GLY A 49 -17.67 16.06 9.26
CA GLY A 49 -18.56 15.51 10.27
C GLY A 49 -19.28 14.20 9.92
N LEU A 50 -18.93 13.52 8.82
CA LEU A 50 -19.64 12.33 8.35
C LEU A 50 -18.67 11.27 7.83
N VAL A 51 -18.96 10.02 8.19
CA VAL A 51 -18.40 8.81 7.57
C VAL A 51 -19.54 8.00 6.95
N VAL A 52 -19.38 7.58 5.70
CA VAL A 52 -20.28 6.63 5.03
C VAL A 52 -19.48 5.38 4.71
N VAL A 53 -19.96 4.23 5.19
CA VAL A 53 -19.41 2.91 4.90
C VAL A 53 -20.39 2.17 4.01
N ALA A 54 -19.96 1.77 2.82
CA ALA A 54 -20.80 1.10 1.84
C ALA A 54 -20.07 -0.13 1.28
N GLY A 55 -20.80 -1.07 0.68
CA GLY A 55 -20.24 -2.24 0.04
C GLY A 55 -21.02 -3.52 0.28
N GLU A 56 -20.36 -4.65 0.04
CA GLU A 56 -20.96 -5.98 0.15
C GLU A 56 -20.13 -6.86 1.08
N VAL A 57 -20.82 -7.57 1.97
CA VAL A 57 -20.21 -8.49 2.93
C VAL A 57 -21.03 -9.79 3.00
N THR A 58 -20.33 -10.92 2.91
CA THR A 58 -20.87 -12.24 3.23
C THR A 58 -20.02 -12.85 4.32
N THR A 59 -20.57 -13.03 5.51
CA THR A 59 -19.84 -13.48 6.70
C THR A 59 -20.79 -14.08 7.73
N THR A 60 -20.24 -14.89 8.62
CA THR A 60 -20.90 -15.35 9.85
C THR A 60 -20.51 -14.50 11.07
N ALA A 61 -19.53 -13.60 10.90
CA ALA A 61 -19.05 -12.71 11.96
C ALA A 61 -19.98 -11.51 12.16
N TYR A 62 -19.83 -10.88 13.33
CA TYR A 62 -20.46 -9.59 13.64
C TYR A 62 -19.39 -8.55 13.93
N ALA A 63 -19.48 -7.37 13.30
CA ALA A 63 -18.63 -6.24 13.57
C ALA A 63 -19.43 -5.00 13.96
N PRO A 64 -19.13 -4.34 15.11
CA PRO A 64 -19.77 -3.10 15.52
C PRO A 64 -19.19 -1.92 14.72
N ILE A 65 -19.56 -1.82 13.44
CA ILE A 65 -18.92 -0.93 12.44
C ILE A 65 -18.85 0.52 12.92
N ALA A 66 -19.95 1.07 13.44
CA ALA A 66 -19.95 2.46 13.89
C ALA A 66 -18.97 2.73 15.05
N GLU A 67 -18.78 1.77 15.94
CA GLU A 67 -17.81 1.84 17.03
C GLU A 67 -16.37 1.74 16.50
N LEU A 68 -16.11 0.79 15.59
CA LEU A 68 -14.81 0.63 14.93
C LEU A 68 -14.38 1.90 14.19
N VAL A 69 -15.30 2.51 13.43
CA VAL A 69 -15.07 3.78 12.74
C VAL A 69 -14.64 4.86 13.72
N ARG A 70 -15.43 5.09 14.79
CA ARG A 70 -15.15 6.14 15.79
C ARG A 70 -13.80 5.93 16.46
N ARG A 71 -13.51 4.70 16.89
CA ARG A 71 -12.24 4.34 17.51
C ARG A 71 -11.08 4.62 16.56
N LYS A 72 -11.17 4.19 15.29
CA LYS A 72 -10.11 4.44 14.29
C LYS A 72 -9.87 5.94 14.08
N VAL A 73 -10.92 6.74 13.97
CA VAL A 73 -10.80 8.21 13.84
C VAL A 73 -10.11 8.83 15.07
N LEU A 74 -10.43 8.37 16.27
CA LEU A 74 -9.79 8.81 17.51
C LEU A 74 -8.31 8.36 17.59
N ASP A 75 -8.01 7.11 17.22
CA ASP A 75 -6.64 6.57 17.22
C ASP A 75 -5.71 7.37 16.27
N ILE A 76 -6.23 7.82 15.14
CA ILE A 76 -5.53 8.72 14.21
C ILE A 76 -5.27 10.09 14.85
N GLY A 77 -6.05 10.48 15.84
CA GLY A 77 -5.89 11.73 16.58
C GLY A 77 -6.91 12.83 16.23
N TYR A 78 -7.99 12.49 15.55
CA TYR A 78 -9.14 13.38 15.35
C TYR A 78 -10.13 13.25 16.51
N ASP A 79 -9.81 13.88 17.61
CA ASP A 79 -10.53 13.84 18.89
C ASP A 79 -11.29 15.14 19.22
N SER A 80 -11.29 16.10 18.29
CA SER A 80 -11.93 17.42 18.47
C SER A 80 -12.27 18.05 17.12
N SER A 81 -13.43 18.69 17.05
CA SER A 81 -13.84 19.49 15.89
C SER A 81 -12.85 20.61 15.53
N LEU A 82 -12.05 21.09 16.49
CA LEU A 82 -10.98 22.05 16.26
C LEU A 82 -9.83 21.51 15.39
N LYS A 83 -9.74 20.18 15.25
CA LYS A 83 -8.78 19.53 14.35
C LYS A 83 -9.34 19.29 12.95
N GLY A 84 -10.62 19.65 12.71
CA GLY A 84 -11.30 19.47 11.42
C GLY A 84 -12.09 18.18 11.30
N PHE A 85 -12.02 17.29 12.31
CA PHE A 85 -12.81 16.06 12.40
C PHE A 85 -12.83 15.54 13.84
N ASP A 86 -13.90 14.82 14.22
CA ASP A 86 -14.08 14.38 15.60
C ASP A 86 -14.74 13.02 15.68
N GLY A 87 -13.99 12.01 16.11
CA GLY A 87 -14.46 10.63 16.27
C GLY A 87 -15.55 10.47 17.34
N TRP A 88 -15.65 11.38 18.32
CA TRP A 88 -16.69 11.33 19.34
C TRP A 88 -18.07 11.72 18.80
N SER A 89 -18.11 12.65 17.84
CA SER A 89 -19.36 13.30 17.41
C SER A 89 -19.69 13.13 15.93
N CYS A 90 -18.80 12.60 15.06
CA CYS A 90 -19.09 12.44 13.65
C CYS A 90 -20.29 11.51 13.41
N GLY A 91 -21.08 11.79 12.37
CA GLY A 91 -22.11 10.89 11.88
C GLY A 91 -21.45 9.64 11.29
N VAL A 92 -22.06 8.45 11.47
CA VAL A 92 -21.63 7.21 10.82
C VAL A 92 -22.85 6.60 10.17
N GLN A 93 -22.82 6.49 8.84
CA GLN A 93 -23.84 5.84 8.04
C GLN A 93 -23.28 4.51 7.49
N VAL A 94 -24.04 3.42 7.65
CA VAL A 94 -23.65 2.10 7.15
C VAL A 94 -24.68 1.64 6.12
N ALA A 95 -24.20 1.33 4.92
CA ALA A 95 -24.98 0.87 3.77
C ALA A 95 -24.31 -0.38 3.17
N ILE A 96 -24.34 -1.49 3.91
CA ILE A 96 -23.73 -2.76 3.51
C ILE A 96 -24.82 -3.75 3.13
N GLY A 97 -24.67 -4.36 1.93
CA GLY A 97 -25.50 -5.43 1.42
C GLY A 97 -24.79 -6.79 1.43
N GLY A 98 -25.48 -7.84 0.97
CA GLY A 98 -24.87 -9.14 0.69
C GLY A 98 -24.22 -9.18 -0.68
N GLN A 99 -23.20 -10.03 -0.86
CA GLN A 99 -22.55 -10.25 -2.16
C GLN A 99 -23.54 -10.84 -3.19
N SER A 100 -23.39 -10.42 -4.46
CA SER A 100 -24.16 -10.99 -5.59
C SER A 100 -23.89 -12.50 -5.72
N VAL A 101 -24.97 -13.27 -5.89
CA VAL A 101 -24.89 -14.72 -6.11
C VAL A 101 -24.18 -15.09 -7.41
N ASP A 102 -24.26 -14.23 -8.42
CA ASP A 102 -23.60 -14.45 -9.72
C ASP A 102 -22.08 -14.33 -9.60
N ILE A 103 -21.58 -13.39 -8.80
CA ILE A 103 -20.15 -13.25 -8.51
C ILE A 103 -19.66 -14.40 -7.65
N ALA A 104 -20.40 -14.78 -6.62
CA ALA A 104 -20.05 -15.88 -5.71
C ALA A 104 -19.84 -17.20 -6.46
N GLN A 105 -20.68 -17.51 -7.45
CA GLN A 105 -20.57 -18.75 -8.22
C GLN A 105 -19.20 -18.93 -8.90
N GLY A 106 -18.64 -17.86 -9.48
CA GLY A 106 -17.34 -17.94 -10.18
C GLY A 106 -16.14 -18.00 -9.23
N VAL A 107 -16.30 -17.49 -8.00
CA VAL A 107 -15.24 -17.50 -6.98
C VAL A 107 -15.20 -18.85 -6.26
N ASP A 108 -16.35 -19.43 -5.94
CA ASP A 108 -16.47 -20.66 -5.13
C ASP A 108 -16.24 -21.91 -5.95
N ASP A 109 -16.63 -21.92 -7.25
CA ASP A 109 -16.46 -23.02 -8.18
C ASP A 109 -15.85 -22.52 -9.50
N ALA A 110 -14.54 -22.57 -9.63
CA ALA A 110 -13.81 -22.07 -10.79
C ALA A 110 -14.15 -22.79 -12.11
N TYR A 111 -13.83 -22.16 -13.24
CA TYR A 111 -14.02 -22.70 -14.57
C TYR A 111 -13.36 -24.08 -14.74
N GLU A 112 -12.18 -24.26 -14.17
CA GLU A 112 -11.39 -25.50 -14.22
C GLU A 112 -12.09 -26.67 -13.53
N GLU A 113 -12.80 -26.44 -12.41
CA GLU A 113 -13.61 -27.45 -11.75
C GLU A 113 -14.89 -27.75 -12.55
N ARG A 114 -15.61 -26.71 -12.97
CA ARG A 114 -16.91 -26.84 -13.66
C ARG A 114 -16.82 -27.43 -15.06
N HIS A 115 -15.75 -27.15 -15.82
CA HIS A 115 -15.63 -27.54 -17.23
C HIS A 115 -14.54 -28.58 -17.50
N ASN A 116 -13.44 -28.54 -16.75
CA ASN A 116 -12.32 -29.46 -16.93
C ASN A 116 -12.32 -30.60 -15.93
N HIS A 117 -13.24 -30.59 -14.95
CA HIS A 117 -13.34 -31.59 -13.89
C HIS A 117 -12.01 -31.79 -13.13
N SER A 118 -11.29 -30.67 -12.88
CA SER A 118 -10.03 -30.72 -12.14
C SER A 118 -10.27 -31.24 -10.72
N MET A 119 -9.41 -32.16 -10.29
CA MET A 119 -9.41 -32.72 -8.93
C MET A 119 -8.40 -32.01 -8.02
N ASP A 120 -7.65 -31.03 -8.53
CA ASP A 120 -6.71 -30.26 -7.72
C ASP A 120 -7.51 -29.25 -6.82
N PRO A 121 -7.38 -29.35 -5.49
CA PRO A 121 -8.07 -28.42 -4.59
C PRO A 121 -7.74 -26.93 -4.84
N LEU A 122 -6.59 -26.62 -5.42
CA LEU A 122 -6.19 -25.26 -5.74
C LEU A 122 -6.85 -24.70 -7.01
N ASP A 123 -7.44 -25.56 -7.84
CA ASP A 123 -8.24 -25.16 -8.99
C ASP A 123 -9.71 -24.85 -8.63
N ARG A 124 -10.08 -25.01 -7.39
CA ARG A 124 -11.45 -24.81 -6.91
C ARG A 124 -11.85 -23.34 -6.87
N GLN A 125 -10.95 -22.49 -6.38
CA GLN A 125 -11.19 -21.07 -6.24
C GLN A 125 -10.76 -20.30 -7.51
N GLY A 126 -11.74 -19.69 -8.17
CA GLY A 126 -11.49 -18.77 -9.28
C GLY A 126 -11.11 -17.36 -8.81
N ALA A 127 -10.55 -16.58 -9.72
CA ALA A 127 -10.33 -15.16 -9.48
C ALA A 127 -11.68 -14.43 -9.28
N GLY A 128 -11.75 -13.58 -8.25
CA GLY A 128 -12.98 -12.84 -7.90
C GLY A 128 -13.35 -11.75 -8.91
N ASP A 129 -12.42 -11.37 -9.78
CA ASP A 129 -12.63 -10.41 -10.88
C ASP A 129 -11.63 -10.68 -12.00
N GLN A 130 -11.87 -10.08 -13.15
CA GLN A 130 -10.85 -9.89 -14.17
C GLN A 130 -9.93 -8.73 -13.75
N GLY A 131 -8.66 -8.78 -14.18
CA GLY A 131 -7.75 -7.67 -13.91
C GLY A 131 -6.30 -8.01 -14.22
N LEU A 132 -5.46 -6.99 -14.11
CA LEU A 132 -4.01 -7.15 -14.22
C LEU A 132 -3.35 -6.46 -13.02
N MET A 133 -2.32 -7.09 -12.45
CA MET A 133 -1.62 -6.64 -11.27
C MET A 133 -0.13 -6.62 -11.55
N PHE A 134 0.56 -5.64 -10.95
CA PHE A 134 1.99 -5.47 -11.08
C PHE A 134 2.70 -5.69 -9.75
N GLY A 135 3.92 -6.21 -9.82
CA GLY A 135 4.88 -6.17 -8.75
C GLY A 135 6.19 -5.55 -9.23
N TYR A 136 6.92 -4.94 -8.30
CA TYR A 136 8.19 -4.31 -8.60
C TYR A 136 9.18 -4.48 -7.44
N ALA A 137 10.45 -4.56 -7.78
CA ALA A 137 11.57 -4.46 -6.84
C ALA A 137 12.78 -3.85 -7.54
N CYS A 138 13.61 -3.16 -6.79
CA CYS A 138 14.90 -2.63 -7.25
C CYS A 138 15.89 -2.56 -6.09
N ASP A 139 17.17 -2.44 -6.42
CA ASP A 139 18.28 -2.39 -5.46
C ASP A 139 18.58 -0.98 -4.91
N ASP A 140 17.61 -0.06 -4.96
CA ASP A 140 17.79 1.31 -4.47
C ASP A 140 17.84 1.37 -2.92
N THR A 141 17.18 0.45 -2.22
CA THR A 141 17.13 0.37 -0.75
C THR A 141 17.30 -1.07 -0.26
N PRO A 142 17.68 -1.28 1.02
CA PRO A 142 17.78 -2.64 1.58
C PRO A 142 16.50 -3.45 1.49
N GLU A 143 15.34 -2.80 1.59
CA GLU A 143 14.02 -3.42 1.46
C GLU A 143 13.66 -3.77 0.01
N LEU A 144 14.55 -3.45 -0.94
CA LEU A 144 14.37 -3.61 -2.39
C LEU A 144 13.17 -2.82 -2.92
N MET A 145 13.07 -1.56 -2.49
CA MET A 145 12.06 -0.58 -2.91
C MET A 145 12.69 0.63 -3.58
N PRO A 146 11.95 1.35 -4.43
CA PRO A 146 12.40 2.63 -4.97
C PRO A 146 12.67 3.65 -3.86
N LEU A 147 13.82 4.32 -3.92
CA LEU A 147 14.22 5.27 -2.89
C LEU A 147 13.24 6.44 -2.69
N PRO A 148 12.67 7.08 -3.74
CA PRO A 148 11.80 8.25 -3.56
C PRO A 148 10.56 7.94 -2.72
N ILE A 149 9.87 6.84 -2.98
CA ILE A 149 8.67 6.47 -2.21
C ILE A 149 9.03 6.02 -0.80
N THR A 150 10.15 5.32 -0.62
CA THR A 150 10.62 4.87 0.69
C THR A 150 10.91 6.07 1.60
N VAL A 151 11.64 7.06 1.11
CA VAL A 151 11.92 8.30 1.87
C VAL A 151 10.62 9.07 2.15
N ALA A 152 9.73 9.19 1.17
CA ALA A 152 8.44 9.87 1.35
C ALA A 152 7.59 9.20 2.45
N HIS A 153 7.51 7.86 2.47
CA HIS A 153 6.83 7.11 3.53
C HIS A 153 7.44 7.33 4.91
N ARG A 154 8.77 7.24 5.01
CA ARG A 154 9.48 7.48 6.28
C ARG A 154 9.25 8.89 6.81
N LEU A 155 9.22 9.91 5.94
CA LEU A 155 8.89 11.27 6.33
C LEU A 155 7.44 11.39 6.83
N ALA A 156 6.47 10.81 6.14
CA ALA A 156 5.06 10.82 6.55
C ALA A 156 4.85 10.08 7.88
N GLN A 157 5.49 8.94 8.05
CA GLN A 157 5.47 8.19 9.30
C GLN A 157 6.08 9.01 10.45
N ARG A 158 7.24 9.65 10.20
CA ARG A 158 7.90 10.47 11.20
C ARG A 158 7.08 11.69 11.62
N LEU A 159 6.33 12.32 10.69
CA LEU A 159 5.37 13.39 11.02
C LEU A 159 4.34 12.90 12.04
N SER A 160 3.78 11.73 11.85
CA SER A 160 2.81 11.15 12.79
C SER A 160 3.46 10.79 14.12
N GLU A 161 4.67 10.22 14.12
CA GLU A 161 5.42 9.90 15.35
C GLU A 161 5.67 11.12 16.23
N VAL A 162 6.20 12.23 15.66
CA VAL A 162 6.50 13.46 16.43
C VAL A 162 5.24 14.14 16.94
N ARG A 163 4.09 13.95 16.29
CA ARG A 163 2.79 14.38 16.77
C ARG A 163 2.31 13.51 17.93
N HIS A 164 2.31 12.18 17.79
CA HIS A 164 1.82 11.25 18.80
C HIS A 164 2.65 11.26 20.09
N ASN A 165 3.96 11.38 19.98
CA ASN A 165 4.84 11.40 21.15
C ASN A 165 4.99 12.78 21.81
N GLY A 166 4.31 13.80 21.27
CA GLY A 166 4.28 15.16 21.83
C GLY A 166 5.50 16.02 21.51
N THR A 167 6.47 15.54 20.73
CA THR A 167 7.65 16.33 20.29
C THR A 167 7.22 17.59 19.53
N MET A 168 6.20 17.44 18.68
CA MET A 168 5.57 18.55 17.93
C MET A 168 4.05 18.49 18.15
N SER A 169 3.60 18.74 19.39
CA SER A 169 2.20 18.61 19.82
C SER A 169 1.23 19.55 19.11
N TYR A 170 1.74 20.59 18.45
CA TYR A 170 0.94 21.54 17.66
C TYR A 170 0.61 21.02 16.25
N LEU A 171 1.21 19.91 15.81
CA LEU A 171 0.84 19.27 14.54
C LEU A 171 -0.56 18.64 14.66
N ARG A 172 -1.25 18.62 13.54
CA ARG A 172 -2.54 17.95 13.38
C ARG A 172 -2.37 16.73 12.46
N PRO A 173 -3.38 15.83 12.38
CA PRO A 173 -3.17 14.53 11.74
C PRO A 173 -2.93 14.58 10.23
N ASP A 174 -3.45 15.57 9.50
CA ASP A 174 -3.34 15.64 8.04
C ASP A 174 -1.97 16.16 7.60
N GLY A 175 -1.39 15.49 6.62
CA GLY A 175 -0.11 15.88 6.05
C GLY A 175 0.27 15.09 4.80
N LYS A 176 1.18 15.70 4.02
CA LYS A 176 1.77 15.10 2.81
C LYS A 176 3.26 15.31 2.79
N THR A 177 3.96 14.39 2.19
CA THR A 177 5.40 14.48 1.93
C THR A 177 5.67 14.17 0.46
N GLN A 178 6.68 14.83 -0.11
CA GLN A 178 7.10 14.58 -1.48
C GLN A 178 8.63 14.64 -1.53
N VAL A 179 9.23 13.71 -2.25
CA VAL A 179 10.68 13.60 -2.37
C VAL A 179 11.08 13.48 -3.84
N THR A 180 12.00 14.33 -4.27
CA THR A 180 12.61 14.27 -5.59
C THR A 180 14.05 13.81 -5.47
N ILE A 181 14.39 12.75 -6.18
CA ILE A 181 15.73 12.16 -6.25
C ILE A 181 16.31 12.36 -7.64
N GLU A 182 17.58 12.72 -7.72
CA GLU A 182 18.35 12.72 -8.96
C GLU A 182 18.92 11.33 -9.22
N TYR A 183 18.72 10.83 -10.44
CA TYR A 183 19.21 9.54 -10.94
C TYR A 183 20.22 9.74 -12.05
N ASP A 184 21.26 8.91 -12.10
CA ASP A 184 22.21 8.84 -13.20
C ASP A 184 21.66 8.09 -14.44
N ASP A 185 22.51 7.93 -15.45
CA ASP A 185 22.15 7.24 -16.71
C ASP A 185 21.91 5.72 -16.50
N ASP A 186 22.48 5.13 -15.44
CA ASP A 186 22.31 3.73 -15.06
C ASP A 186 21.09 3.51 -14.13
N ASN A 187 20.27 4.55 -13.96
CA ASN A 187 19.14 4.59 -13.02
C ASN A 187 19.52 4.28 -11.56
N ARG A 188 20.67 4.79 -11.11
CA ARG A 188 21.05 4.76 -9.70
C ARG A 188 20.75 6.12 -9.04
N PRO A 189 20.24 6.11 -7.80
CA PRO A 189 20.02 7.34 -7.07
C PRO A 189 21.36 8.03 -6.76
N VAL A 190 21.46 9.34 -7.04
CA VAL A 190 22.70 10.13 -6.90
C VAL A 190 22.64 11.06 -5.70
N ARG A 191 21.54 11.79 -5.55
CA ARG A 191 21.33 12.73 -4.44
C ARG A 191 19.86 13.08 -4.25
N ILE A 192 19.55 13.58 -3.07
CA ILE A 192 18.25 14.19 -2.79
C ILE A 192 18.26 15.61 -3.38
N ASP A 193 17.30 15.93 -4.23
CA ASP A 193 17.14 17.24 -4.85
C ASP A 193 16.20 18.15 -4.07
N THR A 194 14.97 17.64 -3.81
CA THR A 194 13.92 18.44 -3.16
C THR A 194 13.11 17.56 -2.18
N VAL A 195 12.81 18.15 -1.03
CA VAL A 195 11.84 17.60 -0.07
C VAL A 195 10.74 18.63 0.16
N VAL A 196 9.48 18.20 0.02
CA VAL A 196 8.29 19.02 0.34
C VAL A 196 7.55 18.36 1.49
N VAL A 197 7.20 19.15 2.51
CA VAL A 197 6.38 18.72 3.63
C VAL A 197 5.22 19.69 3.76
N SER A 198 4.00 19.19 3.63
CA SER A 198 2.77 19.94 3.92
C SER A 198 2.10 19.28 5.12
N THR A 199 1.93 20.01 6.21
CA THR A 199 1.37 19.47 7.44
C THR A 199 0.40 20.43 8.09
N GLN A 200 -0.75 19.91 8.52
CA GLN A 200 -1.74 20.65 9.28
C GLN A 200 -1.18 20.97 10.67
N HIS A 201 -1.48 22.19 11.16
CA HIS A 201 -0.99 22.68 12.44
C HIS A 201 -2.03 23.53 13.18
N ALA A 202 -1.79 23.83 14.45
CA ALA A 202 -2.61 24.73 15.24
C ALA A 202 -2.49 26.20 14.74
N ALA A 203 -3.48 27.03 15.07
CA ALA A 203 -3.60 28.40 14.54
C ALA A 203 -2.43 29.34 14.92
N ASP A 204 -1.84 29.13 16.10
CA ASP A 204 -0.88 30.07 16.70
C ASP A 204 0.58 29.77 16.33
N ILE A 205 0.82 29.10 15.19
CA ILE A 205 2.15 28.64 14.81
C ILE A 205 2.79 29.55 13.78
N HIS A 206 3.99 30.04 14.09
CA HIS A 206 4.83 30.78 13.18
C HIS A 206 5.58 29.84 12.23
N LEU A 207 5.27 29.91 10.92
CA LEU A 207 5.81 28.98 9.93
C LEU A 207 7.34 29.05 9.83
N ASP A 208 7.91 30.26 9.68
CA ASP A 208 9.35 30.45 9.46
C ASP A 208 10.18 30.31 10.73
N GLN A 209 9.62 30.67 11.88
CA GLN A 209 10.36 30.73 13.16
C GLN A 209 10.21 29.42 13.96
N MET A 210 9.17 28.64 13.72
CA MET A 210 8.86 27.44 14.50
C MET A 210 8.66 26.22 13.60
N LEU A 211 7.64 26.21 12.73
CA LEU A 211 7.29 25.00 11.96
C LEU A 211 8.44 24.54 11.06
N THR A 212 9.02 25.42 10.24
CA THR A 212 10.08 25.05 9.28
C THR A 212 11.35 24.54 9.97
N PRO A 213 11.89 25.21 11.01
CA PRO A 213 13.03 24.68 11.77
C PRO A 213 12.75 23.35 12.45
N ASP A 214 11.56 23.18 13.03
CA ASP A 214 11.18 21.95 13.74
C ASP A 214 10.99 20.79 12.75
N ILE A 215 10.31 21.00 11.61
CA ILE A 215 10.19 20.01 10.53
C ILE A 215 11.58 19.60 10.02
N ARG A 216 12.47 20.56 9.78
CA ARG A 216 13.83 20.22 9.38
C ARG A 216 14.50 19.30 10.39
N LYS A 217 14.56 19.73 11.64
CA LYS A 217 15.31 19.06 12.72
C LYS A 217 14.69 17.71 13.12
N HIS A 218 13.38 17.68 13.36
CA HIS A 218 12.73 16.53 14.00
C HIS A 218 12.16 15.51 13.00
N VAL A 219 11.99 15.93 11.74
CA VAL A 219 11.41 15.07 10.70
C VAL A 219 12.44 14.82 9.60
N VAL A 220 12.87 15.86 8.86
CA VAL A 220 13.64 15.66 7.64
C VAL A 220 15.05 15.17 7.94
N ASP A 221 15.83 15.88 8.75
CA ASP A 221 17.21 15.49 9.07
C ASP A 221 17.25 14.13 9.79
N HIS A 222 16.25 13.84 10.65
CA HIS A 222 16.11 12.55 11.33
C HIS A 222 15.90 11.39 10.34
N VAL A 223 15.09 11.60 9.31
CA VAL A 223 14.80 10.56 8.33
C VAL A 223 15.93 10.41 7.34
N LEU A 224 16.47 11.52 6.80
CA LEU A 224 17.52 11.47 5.79
C LEU A 224 18.82 10.84 6.33
N ALA A 225 19.10 10.98 7.62
CA ALA A 225 20.25 10.32 8.27
C ALA A 225 20.19 8.77 8.25
N GLN A 226 19.05 8.18 7.88
CA GLN A 226 18.87 6.72 7.77
C GLN A 226 19.29 6.18 6.39
N PHE A 227 19.56 7.05 5.43
CA PHE A 227 19.86 6.67 4.05
C PHE A 227 21.27 7.08 3.66
N ASP A 228 21.98 6.18 3.01
CA ASP A 228 23.32 6.44 2.48
C ASP A 228 23.23 7.11 1.10
N ILE A 229 22.76 8.37 1.09
CA ILE A 229 22.63 9.19 -0.11
C ILE A 229 23.01 10.64 0.20
N PRO A 230 23.78 11.33 -0.67
CA PRO A 230 24.06 12.74 -0.51
C PRO A 230 22.78 13.58 -0.38
N SER A 231 22.70 14.32 0.72
CA SER A 231 21.58 15.19 1.04
C SER A 231 22.03 16.63 1.32
N ASP A 232 23.28 17.00 0.99
CA ASP A 232 23.76 18.35 1.12
C ASP A 232 23.14 19.26 0.06
N GLY A 233 22.63 20.43 0.49
CA GLY A 233 22.11 21.43 -0.44
C GLY A 233 20.76 21.11 -1.07
N TYR A 234 20.02 20.09 -0.59
CA TYR A 234 18.66 19.85 -1.05
C TYR A 234 17.73 21.03 -0.73
N ARG A 235 16.73 21.23 -1.56
CA ARG A 235 15.71 22.25 -1.34
C ARG A 235 14.60 21.70 -0.42
N LEU A 236 14.38 22.37 0.72
CA LEU A 236 13.27 22.06 1.62
C LEU A 236 12.15 23.08 1.44
N LEU A 237 10.94 22.61 1.21
CA LEU A 237 9.71 23.39 1.15
C LEU A 237 8.74 22.90 2.23
N VAL A 238 8.41 23.76 3.19
CA VAL A 238 7.44 23.47 4.27
C VAL A 238 6.23 24.34 4.10
N ASN A 239 5.04 23.76 3.98
CA ASN A 239 3.78 24.46 3.75
C ASN A 239 3.92 25.62 2.72
N PRO A 240 4.31 25.34 1.46
CA PRO A 240 4.64 26.39 0.49
C PRO A 240 3.46 27.33 0.14
N THR A 241 2.22 26.93 0.44
CA THR A 241 1.03 27.76 0.29
C THR A 241 0.80 28.70 1.48
N GLY A 242 1.61 28.59 2.53
CA GLY A 242 1.44 29.30 3.80
C GLY A 242 0.81 28.44 4.88
N ARG A 243 -0.09 29.00 5.69
CA ARG A 243 -0.74 28.28 6.80
C ARG A 243 -1.58 27.08 6.31
N PHE A 244 -1.61 26.02 7.12
CA PHE A 244 -2.43 24.83 6.88
C PHE A 244 -3.17 24.49 8.20
N GLU A 245 -4.14 25.29 8.56
CA GLU A 245 -4.95 25.14 9.79
C GLU A 245 -6.20 24.26 9.52
N ILE A 246 -6.86 24.45 8.37
CA ILE A 246 -8.01 23.65 7.95
C ILE A 246 -7.49 22.49 7.11
N GLY A 247 -7.73 21.27 7.59
CA GLY A 247 -7.31 20.03 6.93
C GLY A 247 -8.19 18.87 7.37
N GLY A 248 -7.74 17.64 7.00
CA GLY A 248 -8.54 16.44 7.22
C GLY A 248 -9.85 16.46 6.44
N PRO A 249 -10.88 15.69 6.86
CA PRO A 249 -12.17 15.61 6.17
C PRO A 249 -12.94 16.94 6.06
N MET A 250 -12.59 17.95 6.87
CA MET A 250 -13.14 19.29 6.74
C MET A 250 -12.53 20.05 5.55
N GLY A 251 -11.28 19.78 5.20
CA GLY A 251 -10.59 20.42 4.09
C GLY A 251 -10.90 19.78 2.76
N ASP A 252 -10.95 18.46 2.70
CA ASP A 252 -11.23 17.67 1.48
C ASP A 252 -11.87 16.33 1.85
N ALA A 253 -12.76 15.83 1.00
CA ALA A 253 -13.34 14.51 1.19
C ALA A 253 -12.35 13.40 0.87
N GLY A 254 -12.42 12.29 1.63
CA GLY A 254 -11.63 11.09 1.41
C GLY A 254 -12.46 9.90 0.97
N LEU A 255 -11.85 9.04 0.17
CA LEU A 255 -12.45 7.78 -0.29
C LEU A 255 -11.41 6.65 -0.25
N THR A 256 -11.88 5.45 0.06
CA THR A 256 -11.08 4.22 -0.06
C THR A 256 -10.54 4.05 -1.47
N GLY A 257 -9.25 3.70 -1.61
CA GLY A 257 -8.65 3.35 -2.90
C GLY A 257 -8.25 4.54 -3.78
N ARG A 258 -8.09 5.75 -3.22
CA ARG A 258 -7.63 6.94 -3.97
C ARG A 258 -6.14 7.24 -3.81
N LYS A 259 -5.37 6.37 -3.15
CA LYS A 259 -3.93 6.52 -2.96
C LYS A 259 -3.14 5.30 -3.45
N ILE A 260 -3.63 4.67 -4.54
CA ILE A 260 -3.10 3.40 -5.06
C ILE A 260 -1.63 3.47 -5.51
N ILE A 261 -1.16 4.61 -5.96
CA ILE A 261 0.25 4.82 -6.35
C ILE A 261 1.14 4.98 -5.11
N ILE A 262 0.65 5.69 -4.09
CA ILE A 262 1.31 5.81 -2.78
C ILE A 262 1.34 4.45 -2.08
N ASP A 263 0.28 3.67 -2.16
CA ASP A 263 0.16 2.34 -1.56
C ASP A 263 1.15 1.34 -2.16
N THR A 264 1.67 1.59 -3.35
CA THR A 264 2.53 0.67 -4.11
C THR A 264 3.97 1.20 -4.26
N TYR A 265 4.34 1.72 -5.42
CA TYR A 265 5.74 2.02 -5.74
C TYR A 265 6.02 3.50 -6.07
N GLY A 266 5.08 4.41 -5.75
CA GLY A 266 5.27 5.86 -5.93
C GLY A 266 5.47 6.30 -7.38
N GLY A 267 4.96 5.51 -8.34
CA GLY A 267 5.07 5.80 -9.78
C GLY A 267 6.26 5.15 -10.48
N MET A 268 7.14 4.42 -9.76
CA MET A 268 8.28 3.75 -10.38
C MET A 268 7.88 2.52 -11.20
N SER A 269 6.78 1.87 -10.85
CA SER A 269 6.20 0.73 -11.55
C SER A 269 4.91 1.13 -12.26
N ARG A 270 4.52 0.35 -13.28
CA ARG A 270 3.16 0.35 -13.82
C ARG A 270 2.16 -0.06 -12.72
N HIS A 271 0.89 0.23 -12.94
CA HIS A 271 -0.18 -0.11 -12.01
C HIS A 271 -1.41 -0.63 -12.76
N GLY A 272 -2.06 -1.66 -12.23
CA GLY A 272 -3.25 -2.25 -12.85
C GLY A 272 -4.56 -1.50 -12.57
N GLY A 273 -4.54 -0.55 -11.62
CA GLY A 273 -5.70 0.26 -11.23
C GLY A 273 -6.50 -0.26 -10.05
N GLY A 274 -6.26 -1.51 -9.58
CA GLY A 274 -6.95 -2.09 -8.43
C GLY A 274 -6.53 -1.47 -7.11
N ALA A 275 -7.51 -1.12 -6.26
CA ALA A 275 -7.29 -0.69 -4.89
C ALA A 275 -7.26 -1.91 -3.95
N PHE A 276 -6.61 -1.76 -2.77
CA PHE A 276 -6.40 -2.85 -1.81
C PHE A 276 -7.36 -2.80 -0.63
N SER A 277 -7.42 -1.65 0.07
CA SER A 277 -8.12 -1.51 1.33
C SER A 277 -9.61 -1.88 1.22
N GLY A 278 -10.13 -2.54 2.24
CA GLY A 278 -11.51 -3.01 2.30
C GLY A 278 -11.82 -4.30 1.52
N LYS A 279 -10.84 -4.88 0.84
CA LYS A 279 -10.98 -6.11 0.05
C LYS A 279 -10.35 -7.30 0.76
N ASP A 280 -11.11 -8.39 0.95
CA ASP A 280 -10.58 -9.68 1.40
C ASP A 280 -9.67 -10.32 0.33
N PRO A 281 -8.81 -11.31 0.68
CA PRO A 281 -7.81 -11.84 -0.24
C PRO A 281 -8.36 -12.67 -1.40
N SER A 282 -9.66 -12.95 -1.49
CA SER A 282 -10.26 -13.52 -2.69
C SER A 282 -10.27 -12.55 -3.87
N LYS A 283 -10.14 -11.26 -3.60
CA LYS A 283 -9.99 -10.22 -4.61
C LYS A 283 -8.54 -10.18 -5.07
N VAL A 284 -8.30 -10.61 -6.30
CA VAL A 284 -6.96 -10.67 -6.91
C VAL A 284 -6.28 -9.30 -7.03
N ASP A 285 -7.04 -8.20 -7.08
CA ASP A 285 -6.50 -6.84 -6.99
C ASP A 285 -5.55 -6.70 -5.80
N ARG A 286 -5.86 -7.30 -4.66
CA ARG A 286 -5.04 -7.27 -3.47
C ARG A 286 -4.08 -8.45 -3.39
N SER A 287 -4.57 -9.68 -3.39
CA SER A 287 -3.76 -10.88 -3.18
C SER A 287 -2.72 -11.09 -4.27
N ALA A 288 -3.09 -10.89 -5.54
CA ALA A 288 -2.14 -11.05 -6.63
C ALA A 288 -1.13 -9.89 -6.71
N ALA A 289 -1.49 -8.66 -6.36
CA ALA A 289 -0.53 -7.58 -6.24
C ALA A 289 0.52 -7.87 -5.14
N TYR A 290 0.10 -8.44 -4.00
CA TYR A 290 1.02 -8.90 -2.95
C TYR A 290 1.92 -10.04 -3.44
N ALA A 291 1.36 -11.03 -4.16
CA ALA A 291 2.15 -12.10 -4.77
C ALA A 291 3.15 -11.55 -5.80
N MET A 292 2.78 -10.57 -6.62
CA MET A 292 3.70 -9.95 -7.59
C MET A 292 4.82 -9.19 -6.89
N ARG A 293 4.57 -8.53 -5.76
CA ARG A 293 5.64 -7.96 -4.93
C ARG A 293 6.59 -9.05 -4.43
N TRP A 294 6.06 -10.16 -3.91
CA TRP A 294 6.83 -11.29 -3.43
C TRP A 294 7.71 -11.88 -4.54
N VAL A 295 7.15 -12.08 -5.75
CA VAL A 295 7.91 -12.55 -6.93
C VAL A 295 9.02 -11.57 -7.29
N ALA A 296 8.72 -10.30 -7.53
CA ALA A 296 9.70 -9.32 -7.97
C ALA A 296 10.83 -9.15 -6.93
N LYS A 297 10.48 -9.12 -5.63
CA LYS A 297 11.46 -9.02 -4.54
C LYS A 297 12.41 -10.22 -4.52
N ASN A 298 11.91 -11.44 -4.69
CA ASN A 298 12.75 -12.65 -4.73
C ASN A 298 13.64 -12.71 -5.98
N VAL A 299 13.18 -12.22 -7.14
CA VAL A 299 14.01 -12.14 -8.36
C VAL A 299 15.21 -11.22 -8.14
N VAL A 300 14.99 -10.03 -7.56
CA VAL A 300 16.07 -9.07 -7.27
C VAL A 300 16.96 -9.60 -6.14
N ALA A 301 16.41 -10.13 -5.07
CA ALA A 301 17.17 -10.74 -3.97
C ALA A 301 18.01 -11.95 -4.43
N ALA A 302 17.56 -12.69 -5.42
CA ALA A 302 18.34 -13.79 -6.04
C ALA A 302 19.50 -13.28 -6.91
N GLY A 303 19.61 -11.97 -7.15
CA GLY A 303 20.62 -11.38 -8.03
C GLY A 303 20.39 -11.67 -9.52
N LEU A 304 19.18 -12.08 -9.91
CA LEU A 304 18.83 -12.34 -11.30
C LEU A 304 18.63 -11.06 -12.11
N ALA A 305 18.29 -9.96 -11.44
CA ALA A 305 18.23 -8.61 -12.00
C ALA A 305 18.39 -7.57 -10.88
N ARG A 306 18.81 -6.34 -11.22
CA ARG A 306 18.80 -5.21 -10.27
C ARG A 306 17.45 -4.53 -10.16
N ARG A 307 16.63 -4.64 -11.20
CA ARG A 307 15.26 -4.13 -11.29
C ARG A 307 14.39 -5.19 -11.92
N CYS A 308 13.23 -5.42 -11.34
CA CYS A 308 12.28 -6.39 -11.86
C CYS A 308 10.86 -5.87 -11.71
N GLU A 309 10.12 -5.79 -12.80
CA GLU A 309 8.69 -5.60 -12.85
C GLU A 309 8.03 -6.86 -13.38
N VAL A 310 6.99 -7.31 -12.70
CA VAL A 310 6.20 -8.46 -13.14
C VAL A 310 4.74 -8.07 -13.27
N GLN A 311 4.05 -8.64 -14.25
CA GLN A 311 2.61 -8.51 -14.43
C GLN A 311 1.96 -9.89 -14.43
N VAL A 312 0.83 -10.00 -13.75
CA VAL A 312 -0.08 -11.15 -13.86
C VAL A 312 -1.47 -10.66 -14.26
N ALA A 313 -2.19 -11.46 -15.05
CA ALA A 313 -3.55 -11.15 -15.46
C ALA A 313 -4.48 -12.32 -15.21
N TYR A 314 -5.71 -12.03 -14.77
CA TYR A 314 -6.76 -13.03 -14.51
C TYR A 314 -8.04 -12.72 -15.30
N ALA A 315 -8.79 -13.78 -15.59
CA ALA A 315 -10.19 -13.69 -16.00
C ALA A 315 -11.08 -14.09 -14.82
N ILE A 316 -12.20 -13.41 -14.64
CA ILE A 316 -13.15 -13.71 -13.56
C ILE A 316 -13.55 -15.20 -13.60
N GLY A 317 -13.60 -15.83 -12.45
CA GLY A 317 -13.99 -17.23 -12.29
C GLY A 317 -12.99 -18.25 -12.82
N LYS A 318 -11.77 -17.87 -13.21
CA LYS A 318 -10.69 -18.78 -13.58
C LYS A 318 -9.63 -18.86 -12.49
N ALA A 319 -9.15 -20.07 -12.22
CA ALA A 319 -8.08 -20.29 -11.26
C ALA A 319 -6.69 -19.94 -11.86
N HIS A 320 -6.43 -20.37 -13.09
CA HIS A 320 -5.13 -20.11 -13.72
C HIS A 320 -5.05 -18.69 -14.31
N PRO A 321 -3.93 -17.98 -14.12
CA PRO A 321 -3.66 -16.72 -14.80
C PRO A 321 -3.80 -16.86 -16.33
N VAL A 322 -4.30 -15.81 -16.98
CA VAL A 322 -4.40 -15.74 -18.45
C VAL A 322 -3.16 -15.10 -19.09
N GLY A 323 -2.29 -14.48 -18.29
CA GLY A 323 -1.04 -13.89 -18.76
C GLY A 323 -0.06 -13.65 -17.62
N PHE A 324 1.24 -13.75 -17.96
CA PHE A 324 2.35 -13.40 -17.09
C PHE A 324 3.47 -12.76 -17.91
N TYR A 325 4.04 -11.67 -17.42
CA TYR A 325 5.08 -10.89 -18.12
C TYR A 325 6.15 -10.43 -17.13
N VAL A 326 7.41 -10.41 -17.57
CA VAL A 326 8.56 -9.95 -16.80
C VAL A 326 9.34 -8.92 -17.61
N ASP A 327 9.75 -7.83 -16.94
CA ASP A 327 10.66 -6.82 -17.47
C ASP A 327 11.75 -6.52 -16.44
N CYS A 328 13.00 -6.65 -16.84
CA CYS A 328 14.15 -6.39 -15.99
C CYS A 328 14.90 -5.10 -16.39
N PHE A 329 14.37 -4.32 -17.33
CA PHE A 329 14.89 -3.02 -17.75
C PHE A 329 16.36 -3.05 -18.21
N GLY A 330 16.84 -4.14 -18.78
CA GLY A 330 18.23 -4.33 -19.20
C GLY A 330 19.22 -4.53 -18.04
N THR A 331 18.71 -4.90 -16.85
CA THR A 331 19.54 -5.13 -15.65
C THR A 331 19.66 -6.61 -15.27
N GLU A 332 19.12 -7.49 -16.09
CA GLU A 332 19.15 -8.94 -15.90
C GLU A 332 20.57 -9.52 -16.01
N THR A 333 20.85 -10.55 -15.22
CA THR A 333 22.11 -11.30 -15.22
C THR A 333 22.03 -12.60 -16.04
N VAL A 334 20.80 -13.05 -16.34
CA VAL A 334 20.48 -14.17 -17.22
C VAL A 334 19.33 -13.75 -18.14
N PRO A 335 19.09 -14.41 -19.29
CA PRO A 335 18.00 -14.03 -20.21
C PRO A 335 16.65 -13.89 -19.50
N VAL A 336 15.88 -12.88 -19.84
CA VAL A 336 14.55 -12.61 -19.23
C VAL A 336 13.62 -13.82 -19.36
N ASP A 337 13.65 -14.53 -20.49
CA ASP A 337 12.89 -15.78 -20.68
C ASP A 337 13.26 -16.87 -19.65
N THR A 338 14.51 -16.90 -19.21
CA THR A 338 14.98 -17.84 -18.17
C THR A 338 14.39 -17.43 -16.83
N ILE A 339 14.40 -16.12 -16.51
CA ILE A 339 13.78 -15.60 -15.28
C ILE A 339 12.28 -15.91 -15.27
N GLN A 340 11.59 -15.65 -16.38
CA GLN A 340 10.15 -15.92 -16.49
C GLN A 340 9.82 -17.41 -16.28
N LYS A 341 10.59 -18.31 -16.88
CA LYS A 341 10.41 -19.76 -16.68
C LYS A 341 10.68 -20.17 -15.23
N ALA A 342 11.75 -19.66 -14.63
CA ALA A 342 12.08 -19.93 -13.23
C ALA A 342 10.98 -19.46 -12.28
N VAL A 343 10.41 -18.27 -12.53
CA VAL A 343 9.28 -17.76 -11.73
C VAL A 343 8.07 -18.69 -11.84
N LEU A 344 7.69 -19.09 -13.06
CA LEU A 344 6.51 -19.95 -13.27
C LEU A 344 6.72 -21.38 -12.74
N GLU A 345 7.96 -21.83 -12.56
CA GLU A 345 8.29 -23.10 -11.89
C GLU A 345 8.21 -23.00 -10.37
N VAL A 346 8.62 -21.86 -9.80
CA VAL A 346 8.78 -21.69 -8.34
C VAL A 346 7.52 -21.17 -7.65
N PHE A 347 6.71 -20.37 -8.35
CA PHE A 347 5.52 -19.73 -7.77
C PHE A 347 4.23 -20.26 -8.41
N ASP A 348 3.32 -20.72 -7.59
CA ASP A 348 1.95 -21.01 -8.00
C ASP A 348 1.11 -19.75 -7.89
N LEU A 349 0.71 -19.21 -9.04
CA LEU A 349 -0.01 -17.93 -9.12
C LEU A 349 -1.54 -18.08 -9.14
N ARG A 350 -2.08 -19.27 -8.83
CA ARG A 350 -3.52 -19.45 -8.64
C ARG A 350 -4.00 -18.74 -7.36
N PRO A 351 -5.17 -18.12 -7.33
CA PRO A 351 -5.64 -17.37 -6.15
C PRO A 351 -5.59 -18.16 -4.84
N ALA A 352 -6.03 -19.41 -4.84
CA ALA A 352 -5.98 -20.28 -3.66
C ALA A 352 -4.55 -20.57 -3.18
N ALA A 353 -3.60 -20.73 -4.12
CA ALA A 353 -2.19 -20.95 -3.80
C ALA A 353 -1.56 -19.69 -3.19
N ILE A 354 -1.83 -18.52 -3.76
CA ILE A 354 -1.36 -17.23 -3.23
C ILE A 354 -1.85 -17.03 -1.79
N ILE A 355 -3.14 -17.25 -1.54
CA ILE A 355 -3.75 -17.11 -0.21
C ILE A 355 -3.07 -18.03 0.80
N ARG A 356 -2.83 -19.29 0.42
CA ARG A 356 -2.13 -20.29 1.24
C ARG A 356 -0.68 -19.90 1.51
N ASP A 357 0.09 -19.57 0.47
CA ASP A 357 1.53 -19.38 0.56
C ASP A 357 1.91 -18.07 1.27
N LEU A 358 1.07 -17.06 1.15
CA LEU A 358 1.21 -15.80 1.86
C LEU A 358 0.41 -15.74 3.16
N ASP A 359 -0.33 -16.79 3.52
CA ASP A 359 -1.14 -16.88 4.76
C ASP A 359 -2.05 -15.66 4.97
N LEU A 360 -2.90 -15.39 3.98
CA LEU A 360 -3.68 -14.16 3.90
C LEU A 360 -5.04 -14.20 4.62
N LEU A 361 -5.50 -15.35 5.14
CA LEU A 361 -6.77 -15.47 5.86
C LEU A 361 -6.65 -15.06 7.33
N ARG A 362 -6.00 -13.94 7.61
CA ARG A 362 -5.73 -13.41 8.94
C ARG A 362 -6.08 -11.93 9.02
N PRO A 363 -6.36 -11.39 10.22
CA PRO A 363 -6.60 -9.95 10.41
C PRO A 363 -5.26 -9.18 10.42
N ILE A 364 -4.70 -8.90 9.24
CA ILE A 364 -3.39 -8.27 9.03
C ILE A 364 -3.47 -6.99 8.20
N TYR A 365 -4.66 -6.59 7.81
CA TYR A 365 -4.86 -5.58 6.76
C TYR A 365 -4.90 -4.14 7.28
N ALA A 366 -5.42 -3.89 8.47
CA ALA A 366 -5.41 -2.56 9.09
C ALA A 366 -3.99 -1.97 9.21
N GLU A 367 -2.99 -2.84 9.45
CA GLU A 367 -1.57 -2.46 9.53
C GLU A 367 -1.01 -1.98 8.18
N THR A 368 -1.60 -2.40 7.06
CA THR A 368 -1.15 -2.03 5.71
C THR A 368 -1.65 -0.67 5.26
N ALA A 369 -2.75 -0.18 5.85
CA ALA A 369 -3.56 0.90 5.31
C ALA A 369 -2.94 2.30 5.36
N ALA A 370 -1.76 2.47 5.95
CA ALA A 370 -0.98 3.70 5.94
C ALA A 370 0.50 3.41 5.73
N TYR A 371 1.24 4.35 5.11
CA TYR A 371 2.69 4.28 4.88
C TYR A 371 3.14 3.19 3.91
N GLY A 372 2.30 2.80 2.95
CA GLY A 372 2.57 1.85 1.88
C GLY A 372 2.37 0.38 2.29
N HIS A 373 1.95 -0.42 1.32
CA HIS A 373 1.75 -1.87 1.48
C HIS A 373 3.04 -2.66 1.27
N PHE A 374 4.06 -2.05 0.65
CA PHE A 374 5.33 -2.69 0.29
C PHE A 374 6.54 -2.02 0.94
N GLY A 375 7.61 -2.78 1.12
CA GLY A 375 8.88 -2.30 1.69
C GLY A 375 8.92 -2.20 3.21
N ARG A 376 7.93 -2.76 3.91
CA ARG A 376 7.94 -2.89 5.38
C ARG A 376 8.08 -4.37 5.77
N GLU A 377 9.24 -4.75 6.27
CA GLU A 377 9.55 -6.14 6.63
C GLU A 377 8.99 -6.49 8.02
N LEU A 378 7.67 -6.34 8.16
CA LEU A 378 6.94 -6.67 9.39
C LEU A 378 6.52 -8.16 9.38
N PRO A 379 6.33 -8.79 10.55
CA PRO A 379 5.98 -10.22 10.64
C PRO A 379 4.72 -10.60 9.86
N ASN A 380 3.75 -9.68 9.76
CA ASN A 380 2.49 -9.91 9.05
C ASN A 380 2.59 -9.66 7.53
N PHE A 381 3.65 -9.01 7.06
CA PHE A 381 3.84 -8.68 5.64
C PHE A 381 4.57 -9.81 4.93
N THR A 382 3.91 -10.95 4.79
CA THR A 382 4.49 -12.19 4.27
C THR A 382 4.98 -12.08 2.82
N TRP A 383 4.47 -11.14 2.05
CA TRP A 383 4.91 -10.82 0.68
C TRP A 383 6.27 -10.10 0.62
N GLU A 384 6.82 -9.69 1.76
CA GLU A 384 8.17 -9.14 1.84
C GLU A 384 9.24 -10.20 2.11
N ARG A 385 8.88 -11.47 2.27
CA ARG A 385 9.83 -12.57 2.47
C ARG A 385 10.67 -12.83 1.21
N THR A 386 11.95 -13.18 1.42
CA THR A 386 12.89 -13.58 0.37
C THR A 386 13.17 -15.11 0.41
N ASP A 387 12.15 -15.88 0.72
CA ASP A 387 12.20 -17.31 1.01
C ASP A 387 12.24 -18.21 -0.26
N ARG A 388 12.23 -17.63 -1.44
CA ARG A 388 12.29 -18.34 -2.73
C ARG A 388 13.61 -18.13 -3.48
N VAL A 389 14.57 -17.42 -2.92
CA VAL A 389 15.85 -17.05 -3.55
C VAL A 389 16.60 -18.28 -4.07
N ASP A 390 16.82 -19.30 -3.22
CA ASP A 390 17.58 -20.48 -3.60
C ASP A 390 16.86 -21.32 -4.67
N LEU A 391 15.53 -21.40 -4.59
CA LEU A 391 14.73 -22.10 -5.61
C LEU A 391 14.79 -21.38 -6.95
N LEU A 392 14.72 -20.04 -6.98
CA LEU A 392 14.86 -19.26 -8.20
C LEU A 392 16.24 -19.40 -8.82
N LYS A 393 17.31 -19.33 -8.02
CA LYS A 393 18.69 -19.57 -8.52
C LYS A 393 18.81 -20.94 -9.18
N LYS A 394 18.33 -21.97 -8.50
CA LYS A 394 18.35 -23.34 -9.04
C LYS A 394 17.56 -23.46 -10.34
N ALA A 395 16.35 -22.91 -10.39
CA ALA A 395 15.50 -22.96 -11.59
C ALA A 395 16.09 -22.13 -12.75
N ALA A 396 16.81 -21.04 -12.45
CA ALA A 396 17.52 -20.23 -13.44
C ALA A 396 18.89 -20.81 -13.86
N GLY A 397 19.38 -21.85 -13.17
CA GLY A 397 20.65 -22.49 -13.49
C GLY A 397 21.90 -21.73 -13.03
N VAL A 398 21.79 -20.94 -11.95
CA VAL A 398 22.88 -20.12 -11.38
C VAL A 398 23.08 -20.42 -9.90
#